data_e4fdcec895e175e833e85d41033d9cd7
#
_entry.id   e4fdcec895e175e833e85d41033d9cd7
#
_cell.length_a   1.000
_cell.length_b   1.000
_cell.length_c   1.000
_cell.angle_alpha   90.00
_cell.angle_beta   90.00
_cell.angle_gamma   90.00
#
_symmetry.space_group_name_H-M   'P 1'
#
loop_
_entity.id
_entity.type
_entity.pdbx_description
1 polymer ?
#
loop_
_entity_poly.entity_id
_entity_poly.type
_entity_poly.pdbx_seq_one_letter_code
_entity_poly.pdbx_strand_id
1 'polypeptide(L)'
;MLDVYHYNPLPFRNNLYSYSFNHMICPLDFRYGRKEXKKIFSEESRLSYWLKVEATLARAHAHVGNIPREAAEEIAEKANLEYVKLERVKEIEAEIRHDVMAMVKALAEQCQHGKYVHLGATSYDMLIQPTPYKL
;
A
#
# COMPACT_ATOMS: atom_id res chain seq x y z
N MET A 1 -27.17 8.92 -39.54
CA MET A 1 -25.71 8.99 -39.67
C MET A 1 -25.20 9.91 -38.57
N LEU A 2 -24.78 9.33 -37.45
CA LEU A 2 -24.37 10.10 -36.26
C LEU A 2 -22.83 10.14 -36.25
N ASP A 3 -22.28 11.35 -36.38
CA ASP A 3 -20.84 11.57 -36.32
C ASP A 3 -20.33 11.31 -34.90
N VAL A 4 -19.48 10.32 -34.79
CA VAL A 4 -18.78 10.00 -33.56
C VAL A 4 -17.73 11.09 -33.33
N TYR A 5 -17.88 11.85 -32.27
CA TYR A 5 -16.90 12.87 -31.87
C TYR A 5 -15.54 12.17 -31.62
N HIS A 6 -14.63 12.39 -32.53
CA HIS A 6 -13.22 12.02 -32.31
C HIS A 6 -12.62 13.01 -31.31
N TYR A 7 -12.49 12.56 -30.08
CA TYR A 7 -11.73 13.30 -29.05
C TYR A 7 -10.24 13.19 -29.38
N ASN A 8 -9.70 14.28 -29.90
CA ASN A 8 -8.27 14.37 -30.19
C ASN A 8 -7.58 15.03 -28.99
N PRO A 9 -6.88 14.27 -28.15
CA PRO A 9 -6.19 14.87 -27.01
C PRO A 9 -5.02 15.72 -27.49
N LEU A 10 -5.08 17.02 -27.23
CA LEU A 10 -3.98 17.93 -27.49
C LEU A 10 -2.69 17.45 -26.82
N PRO A 11 -1.53 17.54 -27.47
CA PRO A 11 -0.28 17.14 -26.84
C PRO A 11 0.04 18.06 -25.66
N PHE A 12 -0.13 17.53 -24.43
CA PHE A 12 0.33 18.25 -23.25
C PHE A 12 1.84 18.41 -23.30
N ARG A 13 2.29 19.67 -23.33
CA ARG A 13 3.70 20.01 -23.24
C ARG A 13 4.30 19.43 -21.97
N ASN A 14 5.26 18.56 -22.16
CA ASN A 14 6.10 18.06 -21.08
C ASN A 14 6.85 19.24 -20.45
N ASN A 15 6.40 19.71 -19.33
CA ASN A 15 7.26 20.24 -18.26
C ASN A 15 6.41 20.76 -17.10
N LEU A 16 6.77 20.33 -15.93
CA LEU A 16 6.60 20.90 -14.61
C LEU A 16 5.87 20.07 -13.55
N TYR A 17 5.30 18.91 -13.85
CA TYR A 17 4.78 18.06 -12.77
C TYR A 17 4.97 16.58 -13.11
N SER A 18 6.15 16.04 -12.76
CA SER A 18 6.33 14.58 -12.77
C SER A 18 5.71 13.93 -11.54
N TYR A 19 4.43 14.28 -11.26
CA TYR A 19 3.65 13.46 -10.36
C TYR A 19 3.09 12.32 -11.19
N SER A 20 3.58 11.13 -10.97
CA SER A 20 3.04 9.96 -11.63
C SER A 20 1.56 9.84 -11.26
N PHE A 21 0.70 9.91 -12.25
CA PHE A 21 -0.76 9.81 -12.11
C PHE A 21 -1.22 8.48 -11.48
N ASN A 22 -0.29 7.53 -11.33
CA ASN A 22 -0.58 6.17 -10.89
C ASN A 22 -0.74 6.01 -9.37
N HIS A 23 -0.63 7.11 -8.61
CA HIS A 23 -0.57 7.02 -7.14
C HIS A 23 -1.71 7.75 -6.43
N MET A 24 -2.77 8.09 -7.15
CA MET A 24 -3.90 8.84 -6.58
C MET A 24 -5.05 7.93 -6.19
N ILE A 25 -5.48 8.02 -4.94
CA ILE A 25 -6.64 7.29 -4.42
C ILE A 25 -7.95 7.90 -4.96
N CYS A 26 -7.98 9.20 -5.18
CA CYS A 26 -9.15 9.92 -5.69
C CYS A 26 -8.84 10.63 -7.01
N PRO A 27 -9.68 10.47 -8.06
CA PRO A 27 -9.45 11.15 -9.35
C PRO A 27 -9.41 12.68 -9.27
N LEU A 28 -9.92 13.28 -8.19
CA LEU A 28 -9.93 14.73 -8.02
C LEU A 28 -8.69 15.26 -7.29
N ASP A 29 -7.83 14.39 -6.79
CA ASP A 29 -6.66 14.79 -5.99
C ASP A 29 -5.66 15.66 -6.76
N PHE A 30 -5.57 15.48 -8.09
CA PHE A 30 -4.67 16.30 -8.89
C PHE A 30 -5.11 17.78 -8.92
N ARG A 31 -6.41 18.04 -8.74
CA ARG A 31 -7.00 19.40 -8.89
C ARG A 31 -7.18 20.10 -7.55
N TYR A 32 -7.56 19.37 -6.50
CA TYR A 32 -7.96 19.96 -5.22
C TYR A 32 -7.11 19.39 -4.07
N GLY A 33 -7.11 20.10 -2.97
CA GLY A 33 -6.46 19.68 -1.74
C GLY A 33 -5.03 20.20 -1.57
N ARG A 34 -4.61 20.31 -0.32
CA ARG A 34 -3.25 20.72 0.04
C ARG A 34 -2.26 19.58 -0.22
N LYS A 35 -1.00 19.93 -0.46
CA LYS A 35 0.08 18.94 -0.69
C LYS A 35 0.22 17.92 0.44
N GLU A 36 0.06 18.42 1.65
CA GLU A 36 0.12 17.58 2.85
C GLU A 36 -0.99 16.51 2.88
N UNK A 37 -2.01 16.82 2.51
CA UNK A 37 -3.00 16.04 2.45
C UNK A 37 -2.82 15.04 1.49
N LYS A 38 -2.53 15.42 0.36
CA LYS A 38 -2.26 14.49 -0.75
C LYS A 38 -1.23 13.43 -0.38
N LYS A 39 -0.16 13.84 0.27
CA LYS A 39 0.87 12.94 0.76
C LYS A 39 0.32 11.93 1.76
N ILE A 40 -0.50 12.40 2.72
CA ILE A 40 -1.09 11.52 3.76
C ILE A 40 -1.97 10.43 3.13
N PHE A 41 -2.75 10.81 2.12
CA PHE A 41 -3.70 9.90 1.47
C PHE A 41 -3.15 9.25 0.19
N SER A 42 -1.84 9.31 -0.03
CA SER A 42 -1.24 8.61 -1.18
C SER A 42 -1.25 7.09 -0.98
N GLU A 43 -1.19 6.36 -2.06
CA GLU A 43 -1.12 4.88 -2.03
C GLU A 43 0.14 4.40 -1.28
N GLU A 44 1.27 5.10 -1.42
CA GLU A 44 2.50 4.76 -0.70
C GLU A 44 2.33 4.95 0.80
N SER A 45 1.67 6.05 1.23
CA SER A 45 1.39 6.27 2.65
C SER A 45 0.47 5.18 3.20
N ARG A 46 -0.60 4.84 2.47
CA ARG A 46 -1.50 3.74 2.85
C ARG A 46 -0.73 2.43 2.99
N LEU A 47 0.08 2.07 2.01
CA LEU A 47 0.91 0.86 2.06
C LEU A 47 1.87 0.89 3.25
N SER A 48 2.52 2.03 3.49
CA SER A 48 3.43 2.19 4.63
C SER A 48 2.72 1.94 5.98
N TYR A 49 1.48 2.45 6.12
CA TYR A 49 0.69 2.21 7.36
C TYR A 49 0.31 0.74 7.51
N TRP A 50 -0.13 0.09 6.46
CA TRP A 50 -0.45 -1.33 6.48
C TRP A 50 0.77 -2.17 6.89
N LEU A 51 1.94 -1.87 6.34
CA LEU A 51 3.19 -2.56 6.71
C LEU A 51 3.55 -2.35 8.19
N LYS A 52 3.31 -1.16 8.74
CA LYS A 52 3.50 -0.91 10.18
C LYS A 52 2.55 -1.74 11.05
N VAL A 53 1.32 -1.93 10.61
CA VAL A 53 0.37 -2.79 11.31
C VAL A 53 0.88 -4.24 11.29
N GLU A 54 1.34 -4.74 10.15
CA GLU A 54 1.91 -6.10 10.04
C GLU A 54 3.13 -6.29 10.95
N ALA A 55 4.03 -5.31 10.99
CA ALA A 55 5.20 -5.32 11.88
C ALA A 55 4.78 -5.42 13.35
N THR A 56 3.77 -4.63 13.73
CA THR A 56 3.25 -4.60 15.10
C THR A 56 2.55 -5.92 15.46
N LEU A 57 1.76 -6.44 14.52
CA LEU A 57 1.06 -7.72 14.66
C LEU A 57 2.06 -8.86 14.89
N ALA A 58 3.12 -8.93 14.08
CA ALA A 58 4.16 -9.96 14.22
C ALA A 58 4.84 -9.86 15.60
N ARG A 59 5.20 -8.65 16.05
CA ARG A 59 5.78 -8.45 17.39
C ARG A 59 4.83 -8.89 18.51
N ALA A 60 3.54 -8.56 18.38
CA ALA A 60 2.52 -8.98 19.35
C ALA A 60 2.42 -10.51 19.42
N HIS A 61 2.39 -11.18 18.28
CA HIS A 61 2.36 -12.65 18.23
C HIS A 61 3.62 -13.28 18.84
N ALA A 62 4.79 -12.71 18.62
CA ALA A 62 6.01 -13.20 19.23
C ALA A 62 5.99 -12.98 20.76
N HIS A 63 5.45 -11.85 21.22
CA HIS A 63 5.33 -11.55 22.65
C HIS A 63 4.49 -12.60 23.39
N VAL A 64 3.42 -13.07 22.78
CA VAL A 64 2.53 -14.11 23.38
C VAL A 64 2.94 -15.54 23.01
N GLY A 65 4.05 -15.70 22.26
CA GLY A 65 4.60 -17.02 21.94
C GLY A 65 3.94 -17.75 20.77
N ASN A 66 3.13 -17.07 19.97
CA ASN A 66 2.46 -17.67 18.81
C ASN A 66 3.39 -17.91 17.63
N ILE A 67 4.45 -17.09 17.49
CA ILE A 67 5.45 -17.24 16.43
C ILE A 67 6.85 -17.09 17.02
N PRO A 68 7.88 -17.64 16.34
CA PRO A 68 9.27 -17.45 16.77
C PRO A 68 9.67 -15.95 16.77
N ARG A 69 10.49 -15.56 17.72
CA ARG A 69 10.96 -14.18 17.86
C ARG A 69 11.71 -13.72 16.60
N GLU A 70 12.57 -14.59 16.06
CA GLU A 70 13.32 -14.31 14.84
C GLU A 70 12.42 -14.04 13.64
N ALA A 71 11.29 -14.74 13.55
CA ALA A 71 10.31 -14.50 12.48
C ALA A 71 9.67 -13.09 12.61
N ALA A 72 9.32 -12.70 13.83
CA ALA A 72 8.73 -11.38 14.08
C ALA A 72 9.75 -10.25 13.78
N GLU A 73 11.00 -10.44 14.17
CA GLU A 73 12.07 -9.47 13.91
C GLU A 73 12.32 -9.31 12.40
N GLU A 74 12.37 -10.42 11.67
CA GLU A 74 12.50 -10.40 10.21
C GLU A 74 11.32 -9.67 9.53
N ILE A 75 10.10 -10.04 9.89
CA ILE A 75 8.90 -9.41 9.32
C ILE A 75 8.90 -7.90 9.61
N ALA A 76 9.20 -7.52 10.85
CA ALA A 76 9.22 -6.11 11.26
C ALA A 76 10.31 -5.31 10.55
N GLU A 77 11.47 -5.91 10.31
CA GLU A 77 12.57 -5.29 9.56
C GLU A 77 12.17 -5.04 8.11
N LYS A 78 11.49 -6.00 7.48
CA LYS A 78 11.17 -5.97 6.05
C LYS A 78 9.84 -5.28 5.74
N ALA A 79 9.01 -4.98 6.75
CA ALA A 79 7.71 -4.33 6.57
C ALA A 79 7.85 -2.82 6.34
N ASN A 80 8.46 -2.46 5.21
CA ASN A 80 8.64 -1.06 4.80
C ASN A 80 8.77 -0.94 3.28
N LEU A 81 8.72 0.29 2.77
CA LEU A 81 8.72 0.57 1.32
C LEU A 81 10.07 0.31 0.63
N GLU A 82 11.14 0.04 1.39
CA GLU A 82 12.43 -0.36 0.78
C GLU A 82 12.35 -1.78 0.23
N TYR A 83 11.67 -2.67 0.96
CA TYR A 83 11.52 -4.08 0.60
C TYR A 83 10.21 -4.32 -0.18
N VAL A 84 9.11 -3.74 0.26
CA VAL A 84 7.78 -3.96 -0.33
C VAL A 84 7.43 -2.79 -1.26
N LYS A 85 7.64 -2.99 -2.56
CA LYS A 85 7.39 -1.95 -3.57
C LYS A 85 5.91 -1.90 -3.95
N LEU A 86 5.38 -0.69 -4.10
CA LEU A 86 3.98 -0.49 -4.49
C LEU A 86 3.67 -1.15 -5.84
N GLU A 87 4.61 -1.10 -6.78
CA GLU A 87 4.48 -1.73 -8.09
C GLU A 87 4.24 -3.24 -7.96
N ARG A 88 5.03 -3.90 -7.09
CA ARG A 88 4.88 -5.35 -6.85
C ARG A 88 3.52 -5.68 -6.23
N VAL A 89 3.07 -4.87 -5.28
CA VAL A 89 1.74 -5.03 -4.68
C VAL A 89 0.65 -4.93 -5.77
N LYS A 90 0.75 -3.94 -6.65
CA LYS A 90 -0.22 -3.76 -7.76
C LYS A 90 -0.22 -4.92 -8.75
N GLU A 91 0.95 -5.49 -9.06
CA GLU A 91 1.04 -6.68 -9.92
C GLU A 91 0.26 -7.83 -9.30
N ILE A 92 0.52 -8.13 -8.03
CA ILE A 92 -0.18 -9.22 -7.31
C ILE A 92 -1.68 -8.92 -7.23
N GLU A 93 -2.05 -7.67 -6.91
CA GLU A 93 -3.46 -7.25 -6.81
C GLU A 93 -4.20 -7.47 -8.13
N ALA A 94 -3.57 -7.18 -9.25
CA ALA A 94 -4.16 -7.39 -10.58
C ALA A 94 -4.52 -8.87 -10.82
N GLU A 95 -3.74 -9.79 -10.25
CA GLU A 95 -3.98 -11.23 -10.35
C GLU A 95 -5.06 -11.74 -9.40
N ILE A 96 -4.96 -11.34 -8.11
CA ILE A 96 -5.81 -11.91 -7.05
C ILE A 96 -7.06 -11.09 -6.73
N ARG A 97 -7.13 -9.85 -7.23
CA ARG A 97 -8.26 -8.92 -7.03
C ARG A 97 -8.55 -8.64 -5.54
N HIS A 98 -7.48 -8.51 -4.74
CA HIS A 98 -7.59 -8.25 -3.29
C HIS A 98 -6.38 -7.46 -2.81
N ASP A 99 -6.60 -6.21 -2.46
CA ASP A 99 -5.55 -5.23 -2.12
C ASP A 99 -4.71 -5.62 -0.88
N VAL A 100 -5.38 -5.90 0.25
CA VAL A 100 -4.67 -6.25 1.49
C VAL A 100 -3.88 -7.56 1.31
N MET A 101 -4.48 -8.58 0.69
CA MET A 101 -3.77 -9.85 0.45
C MET A 101 -2.62 -9.68 -0.54
N ALA A 102 -2.70 -8.73 -1.46
CA ALA A 102 -1.58 -8.42 -2.36
C ALA A 102 -0.39 -7.88 -1.56
N MET A 103 -0.65 -6.98 -0.62
CA MET A 103 0.39 -6.46 0.29
C MET A 103 0.98 -7.58 1.16
N VAL A 104 0.12 -8.43 1.74
CA VAL A 104 0.54 -9.59 2.55
C VAL A 104 1.47 -10.51 1.76
N LYS A 105 1.10 -10.85 0.52
CA LYS A 105 1.93 -11.68 -0.36
C LYS A 105 3.26 -10.99 -0.70
N ALA A 106 3.21 -9.70 -1.04
CA ALA A 106 4.42 -8.92 -1.38
C ALA A 106 5.39 -8.87 -0.19
N LEU A 107 4.89 -8.71 1.04
CA LEU A 107 5.72 -8.75 2.24
C LEU A 107 6.25 -10.18 2.50
N ALA A 108 5.39 -11.19 2.37
CA ALA A 108 5.78 -12.59 2.58
C ALA A 108 6.89 -13.04 1.62
N GLU A 109 6.87 -12.54 0.36
CA GLU A 109 7.93 -12.82 -0.64
C GLU A 109 9.32 -12.34 -0.16
N GLN A 110 9.37 -11.31 0.68
CA GLN A 110 10.63 -10.77 1.20
C GLN A 110 11.17 -11.55 2.40
N CYS A 111 10.34 -12.38 3.04
CA CYS A 111 10.66 -13.03 4.31
C CYS A 111 10.88 -14.54 4.16
N GLN A 112 11.90 -15.07 4.83
CA GLN A 112 12.05 -16.53 4.98
C GLN A 112 10.91 -17.11 5.81
N HIS A 113 10.43 -16.31 6.78
CA HIS A 113 9.35 -16.68 7.67
C HIS A 113 7.98 -16.10 7.21
N GLY A 114 7.81 -15.90 5.90
CA GLY A 114 6.63 -15.27 5.30
C GLY A 114 5.28 -15.90 5.67
N LYS A 115 5.28 -17.19 6.06
CA LYS A 115 4.06 -17.90 6.50
C LYS A 115 3.41 -17.31 7.75
N TYR A 116 4.13 -16.50 8.51
CA TYR A 116 3.62 -15.85 9.72
C TYR A 116 3.07 -14.45 9.48
N VAL A 117 3.21 -13.90 8.27
CA VAL A 117 2.66 -12.59 7.90
C VAL A 117 1.13 -12.68 7.96
N HIS A 118 0.49 -11.69 8.55
CA HIS A 118 -0.97 -11.55 8.65
C HIS A 118 -1.66 -12.66 9.50
N LEU A 119 -0.90 -13.32 10.37
CA LEU A 119 -1.44 -14.40 11.21
C LEU A 119 -2.55 -13.88 12.12
N GLY A 120 -3.74 -14.49 12.05
CA GLY A 120 -4.86 -14.16 12.93
C GLY A 120 -5.56 -12.83 12.66
N ALA A 121 -5.13 -12.09 11.64
CA ALA A 121 -5.77 -10.81 11.27
C ALA A 121 -6.71 -10.98 10.08
N THR A 122 -7.53 -9.97 9.87
CA THR A 122 -8.40 -9.87 8.70
C THR A 122 -8.13 -8.55 7.97
N SER A 123 -8.50 -8.49 6.70
CA SER A 123 -8.34 -7.27 5.89
C SER A 123 -8.96 -6.04 6.55
N TYR A 124 -10.05 -6.21 7.29
CA TYR A 124 -10.73 -5.10 7.96
C TYR A 124 -9.86 -4.46 9.05
N ASP A 125 -9.00 -5.24 9.71
CA ASP A 125 -8.04 -4.72 10.69
C ASP A 125 -7.04 -3.75 10.04
N MET A 126 -6.71 -3.97 8.77
CA MET A 126 -5.84 -3.08 8.00
C MET A 126 -6.59 -1.83 7.53
N LEU A 127 -7.84 -1.98 7.09
CA LEU A 127 -8.63 -0.88 6.49
C LEU A 127 -9.07 0.16 7.52
N ILE A 128 -9.29 -0.24 8.77
CA ILE A 128 -9.66 0.68 9.86
C ILE A 128 -8.46 1.52 10.33
N GLN A 129 -7.25 1.03 10.14
CA GLN A 129 -6.02 1.71 10.52
C GLN A 129 -5.59 2.73 9.47
N PRO A 130 -4.80 3.62 9.82
CA PRO A 130 -5.12 4.89 10.43
C PRO A 130 -5.18 5.96 9.37
N THR A 131 -6.21 6.66 9.36
CA THR A 131 -6.07 8.05 8.99
C THR A 131 -5.12 8.63 10.05
N PRO A 132 -4.04 9.30 9.70
CA PRO A 132 -3.19 9.92 10.71
C PRO A 132 -3.93 11.11 11.31
N TYR A 133 -4.80 10.81 12.27
CA TYR A 133 -5.33 11.85 13.11
C TYR A 133 -4.21 12.25 14.08
N LYS A 134 -3.43 13.24 13.67
CA LYS A 134 -2.79 14.08 14.67
C LYS A 134 -3.89 14.94 15.25
N LEU A 135 -4.43 14.54 16.38
CA LEU A 135 -5.14 15.43 17.27
C LEU A 135 -4.18 16.50 17.80
#